data_593c041a8708584db0648ec0bbcaaf7a
#
_entry.id   593c041a8708584db0648ec0bbcaaf7a
#
_cell.length_a   1.000
_cell.length_b   1.000
_cell.length_c   1.000
_cell.angle_alpha   90.00
_cell.angle_beta   90.00
_cell.angle_gamma   90.00
#
_symmetry.space_group_name_H-M   'P 1'
#
loop_
_entity.id
_entity.type
_entity.pdbx_description
1 polymer ?
#
loop_
_entity_poly.entity_id
_entity_poly.type
_entity_poly.pdbx_seq_one_letter_code
_entity_poly.pdbx_strand_id
1 'polypeptide(L)'
;MALTEQLLDDDIHPIDLVESVAEYNDWDFDRIADDQIAMAVEGQWRTYSITLAWSSFDETLRLICSFEMEPPEEKHAALFELLNDVNEKCWAGSFSFW
;
A
#
# COMPACT_ATOMS: atom_id res chain seq x y z
N MET A 1 -12.99 19.23 -6.09
CA MET A 1 -13.00 18.60 -4.77
C MET A 1 -11.90 19.19 -3.92
N ALA A 2 -12.20 19.45 -2.65
CA ALA A 2 -11.28 20.14 -1.74
C ALA A 2 -9.92 19.42 -1.62
N LEU A 3 -9.94 18.09 -1.60
CA LEU A 3 -8.71 17.31 -1.48
C LEU A 3 -7.79 17.50 -2.67
N THR A 4 -8.36 17.53 -3.88
CA THR A 4 -7.59 17.74 -5.09
C THR A 4 -7.03 19.16 -5.16
N GLU A 5 -7.79 20.12 -4.71
CA GLU A 5 -7.33 21.51 -4.67
C GLU A 5 -6.18 21.68 -3.69
N GLN A 6 -6.22 21.01 -2.55
CA GLN A 6 -5.13 21.03 -1.59
C GLN A 6 -3.86 20.43 -2.17
N LEU A 7 -3.96 19.37 -2.94
CA LEU A 7 -2.81 18.75 -3.58
C LEU A 7 -2.14 19.69 -4.59
N LEU A 8 -2.92 20.53 -5.25
CA LEU A 8 -2.42 21.43 -6.27
C LEU A 8 -1.88 22.74 -5.69
N ASP A 9 -2.44 23.18 -4.57
CA ASP A 9 -2.15 24.52 -4.04
C ASP A 9 -1.09 24.56 -2.97
N ASP A 10 -0.82 23.45 -2.28
CA ASP A 10 0.03 23.46 -1.11
C ASP A 10 1.16 22.45 -1.18
N ASP A 11 2.24 22.75 -0.46
CA ASP A 11 3.33 21.83 -0.23
C ASP A 11 2.95 20.79 0.83
N ILE A 12 1.79 20.16 0.69
CA ILE A 12 1.34 19.16 1.64
C ILE A 12 2.18 17.91 1.46
N HIS A 13 2.74 17.44 2.57
CA HIS A 13 3.50 16.22 2.56
C HIS A 13 2.57 15.04 2.21
N PRO A 14 2.96 14.19 1.26
CA PRO A 14 2.09 13.07 0.85
C PRO A 14 1.64 12.17 1.99
N ILE A 15 2.49 11.95 2.98
CA ILE A 15 2.12 11.09 4.11
C ILE A 15 1.09 11.78 5.01
N ASP A 16 1.15 13.09 5.16
CA ASP A 16 0.11 13.83 5.90
C ASP A 16 -1.24 13.66 5.23
N LEU A 17 -1.26 13.69 3.92
CA LEU A 17 -2.48 13.47 3.16
C LEU A 17 -3.03 12.06 3.35
N VAL A 18 -2.16 11.06 3.32
CA VAL A 18 -2.54 9.67 3.57
C VAL A 18 -3.12 9.52 4.98
N GLU A 19 -2.48 10.14 5.97
CA GLU A 19 -2.98 10.12 7.34
C GLU A 19 -4.39 10.70 7.44
N SER A 20 -4.64 11.80 6.75
CA SER A 20 -5.97 12.42 6.72
C SER A 20 -7.01 11.50 6.09
N VAL A 21 -6.66 10.80 5.04
CA VAL A 21 -7.55 9.84 4.40
C VAL A 21 -7.85 8.67 5.34
N ALA A 22 -6.84 8.18 6.05
CA ALA A 22 -7.03 7.10 7.01
C ALA A 22 -7.95 7.52 8.16
N GLU A 23 -7.77 8.72 8.68
CA GLU A 23 -8.66 9.26 9.72
C GLU A 23 -10.09 9.40 9.21
N TYR A 24 -10.26 9.89 8.01
CA TYR A 24 -11.59 10.07 7.43
C TYR A 24 -12.34 8.75 7.26
N ASN A 25 -11.60 7.68 6.95
CA ASN A 25 -12.18 6.36 6.73
C ASN A 25 -12.17 5.49 7.99
N ASP A 26 -11.74 6.03 9.13
CA ASP A 26 -11.62 5.29 10.39
C ASP A 26 -10.76 4.05 10.29
N TRP A 27 -9.72 4.09 9.46
CA TRP A 27 -8.76 3.00 9.38
C TRP A 27 -7.75 3.12 10.51
N ASP A 28 -7.35 1.98 11.06
CA ASP A 28 -6.28 1.96 12.05
C ASP A 28 -4.96 2.28 11.38
N PHE A 29 -4.26 3.28 11.90
CA PHE A 29 -2.97 3.64 11.35
C PHE A 29 -1.99 4.02 12.45
N ASP A 30 -0.71 3.96 12.12
CA ASP A 30 0.38 4.35 13.01
C ASP A 30 1.40 5.12 12.18
N ARG A 31 1.64 6.36 12.58
CA ARG A 31 2.67 7.18 11.94
C ARG A 31 4.03 6.72 12.44
N ILE A 32 4.78 6.03 11.59
CA ILE A 32 6.06 5.45 11.96
C ILE A 32 7.16 6.51 11.98
N ALA A 33 7.13 7.40 11.00
CA ALA A 33 8.08 8.47 10.84
C ALA A 33 7.42 9.61 10.06
N ASP A 34 8.14 10.71 9.87
CA ASP A 34 7.59 11.82 9.10
C ASP A 34 7.23 11.42 7.67
N ASP A 35 7.94 10.45 7.13
CA ASP A 35 7.77 10.00 5.75
C ASP A 35 7.24 8.58 5.63
N GLN A 36 6.74 7.99 6.72
CA GLN A 36 6.22 6.62 6.70
C GLN A 36 4.99 6.48 7.56
N ILE A 37 4.01 5.74 7.05
CA ILE A 37 2.79 5.42 7.78
C ILE A 37 2.41 3.96 7.51
N ALA A 38 1.99 3.28 8.56
CA ALA A 38 1.48 1.91 8.47
C ALA A 38 0.00 1.91 8.79
N MET A 39 -0.77 1.11 8.06
CA MET A 39 -2.20 1.02 8.25
C MET A 39 -2.63 -0.44 8.26
N ALA A 40 -3.74 -0.71 8.96
CA ALA A 40 -4.42 -1.98 8.89
C ALA A 40 -5.80 -1.72 8.32
N VAL A 41 -6.09 -2.29 7.18
CA VAL A 41 -7.38 -2.12 6.51
C VAL A 41 -8.10 -3.46 6.50
N GLU A 42 -9.27 -3.49 7.14
CA GLU A 42 -10.05 -4.71 7.23
C GLU A 42 -10.82 -4.90 5.93
N GLY A 43 -10.47 -5.96 5.22
CA GLY A 43 -11.15 -6.33 3.99
C GLY A 43 -12.27 -7.33 4.27
N GLN A 44 -12.90 -7.78 3.20
CA GLN A 44 -14.02 -8.70 3.32
C GLN A 44 -13.60 -10.06 3.89
N TRP A 45 -12.39 -10.50 3.60
CA TRP A 45 -11.93 -11.83 3.99
C TRP A 45 -10.72 -11.84 4.91
N ARG A 46 -10.02 -10.74 5.02
CA ARG A 46 -8.85 -10.63 5.88
C ARG A 46 -8.45 -9.18 6.08
N THR A 47 -7.54 -8.98 7.02
CA THR A 47 -6.98 -7.65 7.25
C THR A 47 -5.71 -7.51 6.44
N TYR A 48 -5.58 -6.39 5.75
CA TYR A 48 -4.41 -6.07 4.94
C TYR A 48 -3.53 -5.08 5.70
N SER A 49 -2.23 -5.36 5.71
CA SER A 49 -1.24 -4.42 6.24
C SER A 49 -0.70 -3.59 5.10
N ILE A 50 -0.85 -2.28 5.20
CA ILE A 50 -0.43 -1.36 4.15
C ILE A 50 0.59 -0.40 4.74
N THR A 51 1.74 -0.30 4.10
CA THR A 51 2.77 0.66 4.47
C THR A 51 3.02 1.59 3.31
N LEU A 52 3.03 2.89 3.58
CA LEU A 52 3.38 3.89 2.58
C LEU A 52 4.62 4.62 3.06
N ALA A 53 5.57 4.82 2.16
CA ALA A 53 6.81 5.52 2.44
C ALA A 53 7.06 6.52 1.32
N TRP A 54 7.36 7.74 1.71
CA TRP A 54 7.67 8.83 0.78
C TRP A 54 9.18 9.04 0.73
N SER A 55 9.71 9.12 -0.48
CA SER A 55 11.10 9.49 -0.70
C SER A 55 11.15 10.87 -1.35
N SER A 56 11.65 11.85 -0.62
CA SER A 56 11.81 13.20 -1.17
C SER A 56 12.97 13.28 -2.16
N PHE A 57 13.87 12.32 -2.10
CA PHE A 57 15.04 12.28 -2.97
C PHE A 57 14.64 12.10 -4.44
N ASP A 58 13.74 11.15 -4.69
CA ASP A 58 13.27 10.86 -6.04
C ASP A 58 11.77 11.14 -6.23
N GLU A 59 11.16 11.78 -5.26
CA GLU A 59 9.74 12.14 -5.27
C GLU A 59 8.84 10.92 -5.56
N THR A 60 9.12 9.82 -4.88
CA THR A 60 8.42 8.56 -5.07
C THR A 60 7.64 8.17 -3.81
N LEU A 61 6.39 7.80 -4.00
CA LEU A 61 5.58 7.21 -2.95
C LEU A 61 5.52 5.71 -3.18
N ARG A 62 6.04 4.96 -2.21
CA ARG A 62 6.02 3.51 -2.26
C ARG A 62 4.88 2.97 -1.41
N LEU A 63 4.10 2.08 -1.97
CA LEU A 63 3.04 1.40 -1.27
C LEU A 63 3.34 -0.10 -1.22
N ILE A 64 3.31 -0.67 -0.02
CA ILE A 64 3.47 -2.11 0.17
C ILE A 64 2.22 -2.60 0.88
N CYS A 65 1.50 -3.51 0.25
CA CYS A 65 0.33 -4.16 0.84
C CYS A 65 0.66 -5.63 1.05
N SER A 66 0.52 -6.11 2.26
CA SER A 66 0.80 -7.51 2.56
C SER A 66 -0.35 -8.14 3.32
N PHE A 67 -0.50 -9.43 3.15
CA PHE A 67 -1.49 -10.23 3.86
C PHE A 67 -0.97 -11.65 4.00
N GLU A 68 -1.41 -12.30 5.06
CA GLU A 68 -0.98 -13.66 5.31
C GLU A 68 -1.77 -14.65 4.47
N MET A 69 -1.06 -15.64 3.94
CA MET A 69 -1.63 -16.68 3.12
C MET A 69 -0.75 -17.92 3.27
N GLU A 70 -1.36 -19.07 3.53
CA GLU A 70 -0.64 -20.31 3.72
C GLU A 70 -1.09 -21.35 2.67
N PRO A 71 -0.67 -21.20 1.42
CA PRO A 71 -1.03 -22.18 0.40
C PRO A 71 -0.35 -23.51 0.68
N PRO A 72 -0.99 -24.65 0.38
CA PRO A 72 -0.35 -25.94 0.50
C PRO A 72 0.94 -26.00 -0.31
N GLU A 73 1.93 -26.72 0.21
CA GLU A 73 3.24 -26.79 -0.43
C GLU A 73 3.15 -27.27 -1.88
N GLU A 74 2.27 -28.22 -2.16
CA GLU A 74 2.10 -28.75 -3.51
C GLU A 74 1.52 -27.72 -4.49
N LYS A 75 1.02 -26.60 -3.98
CA LYS A 75 0.48 -25.53 -4.82
C LYS A 75 1.43 -24.35 -4.99
N HIS A 76 2.63 -24.41 -4.42
CA HIS A 76 3.58 -23.32 -4.52
C HIS A 76 4.00 -23.05 -5.97
N ALA A 77 4.21 -24.11 -6.76
CA ALA A 77 4.58 -23.94 -8.16
C ALA A 77 3.48 -23.22 -8.96
N ALA A 78 2.22 -23.60 -8.72
CA ALA A 78 1.10 -22.94 -9.38
C ALA A 78 0.96 -21.48 -8.93
N LEU A 79 1.24 -21.19 -7.65
CA LEU A 79 1.21 -19.83 -7.15
C LEU A 79 2.28 -18.96 -7.83
N PHE A 80 3.52 -19.47 -7.95
CA PHE A 80 4.58 -18.71 -8.60
C PHE A 80 4.27 -18.45 -10.07
N GLU A 81 3.67 -19.42 -10.76
CA GLU A 81 3.26 -19.24 -12.14
C GLU A 81 2.17 -18.16 -12.25
N LEU A 82 1.20 -18.19 -11.34
CA LEU A 82 0.16 -17.16 -11.30
C LEU A 82 0.74 -15.78 -11.05
N LEU A 83 1.66 -15.66 -10.09
CA LEU A 83 2.31 -14.39 -9.78
C LEU A 83 3.06 -13.85 -11.00
N ASN A 84 3.75 -14.72 -11.72
CA ASN A 84 4.47 -14.31 -12.91
C ASN A 84 3.50 -13.79 -13.97
N ASP A 85 2.39 -14.50 -14.20
CA ASP A 85 1.39 -14.08 -15.17
C ASP A 85 0.74 -12.76 -14.81
N VAL A 86 0.41 -12.58 -13.53
CA VAL A 86 -0.22 -11.33 -13.07
C VAL A 86 0.78 -10.17 -13.19
N ASN A 87 2.04 -10.39 -12.81
CA ASN A 87 3.05 -9.35 -12.85
C ASN A 87 3.33 -8.88 -14.27
N GLU A 88 3.22 -9.75 -15.26
CA GLU A 88 3.37 -9.34 -16.65
C GLU A 88 2.32 -8.32 -17.08
N LYS A 89 1.17 -8.34 -16.42
CA LYS A 89 0.06 -7.43 -16.75
C LYS A 89 0.05 -6.16 -15.93
N CYS A 90 0.93 -6.06 -14.93
CA CYS A 90 1.03 -4.87 -14.09
C CYS A 90 1.93 -3.85 -14.78
N TRP A 91 1.38 -2.66 -15.02
CA TRP A 91 2.20 -1.55 -15.54
C TRP A 91 3.00 -0.89 -14.42
N ALA A 92 2.59 -1.07 -13.18
CA ALA A 92 3.28 -0.54 -12.01
C ALA A 92 3.06 -1.51 -10.85
N GLY A 93 4.12 -1.73 -10.07
CA GLY A 93 4.06 -2.64 -8.95
C GLY A 93 4.20 -4.09 -9.36
N SER A 94 4.28 -4.96 -8.38
CA SER A 94 4.39 -6.39 -8.59
C SER A 94 3.89 -7.15 -7.38
N PHE A 95 3.57 -8.42 -7.57
CA PHE A 95 3.18 -9.32 -6.51
C PHE A 95 4.30 -10.32 -6.25
N SER A 96 4.49 -10.68 -5.00
CA SER A 96 5.48 -11.69 -4.63
C SER A 96 4.98 -12.49 -3.42
N PHE A 97 5.53 -13.68 -3.25
CA PHE A 97 5.24 -14.53 -2.12
C PHE A 97 6.56 -14.90 -1.43
N TRP A 98 6.61 -14.73 -0.12
CA TRP A 98 7.80 -15.07 0.67
C TRP A 98 7.45 -15.74 1.99
#